data_5a05f356476855e8cbb89d67476343e0
#
_entry.id   5a05f356476855e8cbb89d67476343e0
#
_cell.length_a   1.000
_cell.length_b   1.000
_cell.length_c   1.000
_cell.angle_alpha   90.00
_cell.angle_beta   90.00
_cell.angle_gamma   90.00
#
_symmetry.space_group_name_H-M   'P 1'
#
loop_
_entity.id
_entity.type
_entity.pdbx_description
1 polymer ?
#
loop_
_entity_poly.entity_id
_entity_poly.type
_entity_poly.pdbx_seq_one_letter_code
_entity_poly.pdbx_strand_id
1 'polypeptide(L)'
;IAMLLGYLTSRPKLMCFYDTTATKQRTLTPNSQDIVAQMDGGLTITTFVNILEENYWIGLPRNVNKDQKRLKMYTRFKPEIKMKYVYYYDKAKNPELDKAYPNLSDRERMLKRAEIWNLDSNMFMRPEEVRKMVDLRPEGNRFVRLLERDNGEKTFLRVFDDIKRFPFETEISAAFKRLVMELPLVGFVKGHGERDCIREGDRDYNRFAQDKPFRYSLINQGFDFTEVTLDKPIPEQVDIIVIADMRSPMTENERANLDAYIARGGNLLIAGEPRRQEFMNPLVEPFGVRFMPGRLVKKSEHFQPDFIVATPTKEAGEFSYIFDQMIRKEYVVTMPGTTGLECFEDKGFSITPLFVSDTIGSWNELETVDFLDDTVSLNPSVGEVERSYVTALAMSRPMGGKEQRIIILGDADCLSNGEISIDRKDISAVNYFLISGSFFWLSNEEVPIDVRRPTPPDNEMYVSMDWMYFWKVVLMGVWPGLLACWAIFIWIRRRGR
;
A
#
# COMPACT_ATOMS: atom_id res chain seq x y z
N ILE A 1 18.24 34.98 -34.76
CA ILE A 1 18.71 33.59 -34.68
C ILE A 1 18.53 33.07 -33.23
N ALA A 2 19.02 33.75 -32.18
CA ALA A 2 18.92 33.27 -30.77
C ALA A 2 17.46 33.08 -30.32
N MET A 3 16.54 33.99 -30.65
CA MET A 3 15.11 33.87 -30.34
C MET A 3 14.45 32.70 -31.08
N LEU A 4 14.83 32.45 -32.33
CA LEU A 4 14.33 31.30 -33.10
C LEU A 4 14.83 29.98 -32.54
N LEU A 5 16.11 29.89 -32.17
CA LEU A 5 16.68 28.74 -31.49
C LEU A 5 16.02 28.52 -30.13
N GLY A 6 15.83 29.58 -29.34
CA GLY A 6 15.13 29.49 -28.06
C GLY A 6 13.68 29.01 -28.22
N TYR A 7 12.96 29.50 -29.25
CA TYR A 7 11.63 29.03 -29.58
C TYR A 7 11.57 27.56 -30.02
N LEU A 8 12.51 27.13 -30.86
CA LEU A 8 12.60 25.76 -31.33
C LEU A 8 12.95 24.80 -30.17
N THR A 9 13.96 25.15 -29.37
CA THR A 9 14.39 24.33 -28.22
C THR A 9 13.39 24.31 -27.06
N SER A 10 12.44 25.26 -27.02
CA SER A 10 11.33 25.24 -26.04
C SER A 10 10.18 24.33 -26.44
N ARG A 11 10.19 23.76 -27.64
CA ARG A 11 9.14 22.83 -28.06
C ARG A 11 9.23 21.52 -27.29
N PRO A 12 8.12 21.01 -26.69
CA PRO A 12 8.13 19.80 -25.87
C PRO A 12 8.81 18.59 -26.52
N LYS A 13 8.61 18.41 -27.84
CA LYS A 13 9.21 17.30 -28.62
C LYS A 13 10.74 17.41 -28.80
N LEU A 14 11.33 18.58 -28.58
CA LEU A 14 12.75 18.82 -28.70
C LEU A 14 13.45 18.99 -27.36
N MET A 15 12.67 18.98 -26.25
CA MET A 15 13.24 19.06 -24.91
C MET A 15 13.72 17.68 -24.44
N CYS A 16 15.02 17.55 -24.18
CA CYS A 16 15.60 16.39 -23.51
C CYS A 16 15.84 16.71 -22.05
N PHE A 17 15.45 15.79 -21.18
CA PHE A 17 15.67 15.90 -19.74
C PHE A 17 16.67 14.82 -19.30
N TYR A 18 17.74 15.24 -18.68
CA TYR A 18 18.70 14.32 -18.10
C TYR A 18 18.91 14.64 -16.62
N ASP A 19 18.65 13.67 -15.77
CA ASP A 19 18.88 13.80 -14.32
C ASP A 19 20.31 13.40 -14.00
N THR A 20 21.15 14.38 -13.67
CA THR A 20 22.56 14.19 -13.31
C THR A 20 22.75 13.78 -11.86
N THR A 21 21.69 13.77 -11.03
CA THR A 21 21.80 13.37 -9.63
C THR A 21 22.10 11.88 -9.50
N ALA A 22 22.92 11.51 -8.51
CA ALA A 22 23.27 10.10 -8.27
C ALA A 22 22.00 9.25 -7.95
N THR A 23 21.05 9.84 -7.22
CA THR A 23 19.81 9.16 -6.78
C THR A 23 18.67 9.21 -7.78
N LYS A 24 18.82 9.90 -8.92
CA LYS A 24 17.78 10.04 -9.96
C LYS A 24 16.41 10.49 -9.44
N GLN A 25 16.37 11.34 -8.41
CA GLN A 25 15.12 11.76 -7.75
C GLN A 25 14.26 12.72 -8.56
N ARG A 26 14.79 13.29 -9.64
CA ARG A 26 14.09 14.29 -10.46
C ARG A 26 13.59 13.76 -11.79
N THR A 27 13.64 12.43 -11.98
CA THR A 27 13.13 11.73 -13.15
C THR A 27 12.26 10.55 -12.71
N LEU A 28 11.44 10.02 -13.60
CA LEU A 28 10.72 8.78 -13.37
C LEU A 28 11.70 7.60 -13.31
N THR A 29 11.34 6.57 -12.53
CA THR A 29 12.05 5.29 -12.53
C THR A 29 11.87 4.57 -13.87
N PRO A 30 12.75 3.62 -14.23
CA PRO A 30 12.62 2.86 -15.48
C PRO A 30 11.23 2.23 -15.62
N ASN A 31 10.70 1.55 -14.58
CA ASN A 31 9.38 0.94 -14.61
C ASN A 31 8.28 1.95 -14.94
N SER A 32 8.33 3.13 -14.33
CA SER A 32 7.37 4.20 -14.60
C SER A 32 7.51 4.78 -16.02
N GLN A 33 8.74 4.87 -16.55
CA GLN A 33 8.99 5.30 -17.91
C GLN A 33 8.43 4.31 -18.94
N ASP A 34 8.62 3.02 -18.70
CA ASP A 34 8.11 1.95 -19.58
C ASP A 34 6.58 1.94 -19.63
N ILE A 35 5.90 2.16 -18.50
CA ILE A 35 4.43 2.29 -18.44
C ILE A 35 3.98 3.51 -19.27
N VAL A 36 4.65 4.66 -19.08
CA VAL A 36 4.30 5.89 -19.81
C VAL A 36 4.57 5.74 -21.31
N ALA A 37 5.63 5.05 -21.71
CA ALA A 37 5.99 4.80 -23.11
C ALA A 37 4.95 3.93 -23.86
N GLN A 38 4.27 3.03 -23.15
CA GLN A 38 3.19 2.19 -23.71
C GLN A 38 1.88 2.94 -23.95
N MET A 39 1.75 4.18 -23.44
CA MET A 39 0.55 4.97 -23.55
C MET A 39 0.52 5.75 -24.87
N ASP A 40 -0.08 5.19 -25.90
CA ASP A 40 -0.31 5.87 -27.18
C ASP A 40 -1.45 6.91 -27.03
N GLY A 41 -1.39 7.98 -27.85
CA GLY A 41 -2.41 9.03 -27.90
C GLY A 41 -2.32 10.02 -26.74
N GLY A 42 -3.33 10.85 -26.59
CA GLY A 42 -3.42 11.86 -25.54
C GLY A 42 -4.01 11.30 -24.24
N LEU A 43 -3.70 11.97 -23.14
CA LEU A 43 -4.28 11.74 -21.82
C LEU A 43 -4.83 13.04 -21.26
N THR A 44 -6.10 13.04 -20.84
CA THR A 44 -6.70 14.15 -20.10
C THR A 44 -6.83 13.77 -18.63
N ILE A 45 -6.26 14.59 -17.74
CA ILE A 45 -6.40 14.48 -16.29
C ILE A 45 -7.37 15.55 -15.83
N THR A 46 -8.59 15.16 -15.50
CA THR A 46 -9.62 16.06 -14.97
C THR A 46 -9.67 15.96 -13.47
N THR A 47 -9.25 17.02 -12.78
CA THR A 47 -9.29 17.10 -11.31
C THR A 47 -10.66 17.63 -10.87
N PHE A 48 -11.41 16.83 -10.13
CA PHE A 48 -12.70 17.19 -9.56
C PHE A 48 -12.50 17.74 -8.15
N VAL A 49 -12.89 18.99 -7.94
CA VAL A 49 -12.71 19.74 -6.70
C VAL A 49 -14.06 20.02 -6.08
N ASN A 50 -14.46 19.18 -5.13
CA ASN A 50 -15.67 19.39 -4.35
C ASN A 50 -15.38 20.35 -3.19
N ILE A 51 -15.98 21.53 -3.19
CA ILE A 51 -15.72 22.53 -2.15
C ILE A 51 -16.23 22.11 -0.76
N LEU A 52 -17.12 21.12 -0.67
CA LEU A 52 -17.66 20.62 0.59
C LEU A 52 -16.80 19.51 1.23
N GLU A 53 -15.84 18.95 0.48
CA GLU A 53 -14.94 17.88 0.91
C GLU A 53 -13.72 18.46 1.66
N GLU A 54 -13.03 17.65 2.46
CA GLU A 54 -11.91 18.09 3.30
C GLU A 54 -10.67 18.54 2.51
N ASN A 55 -10.38 17.89 1.38
CA ASN A 55 -9.20 18.13 0.56
C ASN A 55 -9.41 19.18 -0.56
N TYR A 56 -10.56 19.87 -0.59
CA TYR A 56 -10.91 20.86 -1.63
C TYR A 56 -9.82 21.90 -1.88
N TRP A 57 -9.09 22.28 -0.82
CA TRP A 57 -8.06 23.33 -0.88
C TRP A 57 -6.91 22.99 -1.83
N ILE A 58 -6.68 21.70 -2.12
CA ILE A 58 -5.63 21.21 -3.03
C ILE A 58 -5.82 21.78 -4.44
N GLY A 59 -7.06 21.77 -4.94
CA GLY A 59 -7.40 22.18 -6.29
C GLY A 59 -7.91 23.61 -6.42
N LEU A 60 -7.93 24.42 -5.36
CA LEU A 60 -8.35 25.81 -5.47
C LEU A 60 -7.52 26.58 -6.51
N PRO A 61 -8.08 27.58 -7.22
CA PRO A 61 -7.40 28.30 -8.30
C PRO A 61 -5.99 28.76 -7.95
N ARG A 62 -5.77 29.25 -6.74
CA ARG A 62 -4.45 29.68 -6.23
C ARG A 62 -3.43 28.52 -6.07
N ASN A 63 -3.90 27.29 -5.95
CA ASN A 63 -3.06 26.11 -5.71
C ASN A 63 -2.86 25.25 -6.98
N VAL A 64 -3.55 25.54 -8.08
CA VAL A 64 -3.50 24.78 -9.35
C VAL A 64 -2.06 24.58 -9.84
N ASN A 65 -1.26 25.64 -9.88
CA ASN A 65 0.14 25.55 -10.33
C ASN A 65 0.98 24.63 -9.43
N LYS A 66 0.71 24.61 -8.12
CA LYS A 66 1.39 23.73 -7.16
C LYS A 66 0.96 22.28 -7.36
N ASP A 67 -0.31 22.07 -7.62
CA ASP A 67 -0.86 20.73 -7.88
C ASP A 67 -0.34 20.16 -9.20
N GLN A 68 -0.34 20.94 -10.28
CA GLN A 68 0.22 20.53 -11.57
C GLN A 68 1.71 20.15 -11.48
N LYS A 69 2.48 20.84 -10.66
CA LYS A 69 3.91 20.54 -10.45
C LYS A 69 4.14 19.11 -9.91
N ARG A 70 3.17 18.50 -9.23
CA ARG A 70 3.27 17.12 -8.72
C ARG A 70 3.34 16.09 -9.83
N LEU A 71 2.70 16.37 -10.97
CA LEU A 71 2.69 15.50 -12.14
C LEU A 71 3.75 15.90 -13.20
N LYS A 72 4.64 16.85 -12.84
CA LYS A 72 5.61 17.40 -13.79
C LYS A 72 6.55 16.33 -14.36
N MET A 73 6.93 15.32 -13.58
CA MET A 73 7.78 14.24 -14.11
C MET A 73 7.06 13.48 -15.23
N TYR A 74 5.78 13.17 -15.05
CA TYR A 74 4.99 12.48 -16.07
C TYR A 74 4.77 13.34 -17.33
N THR A 75 4.46 14.62 -17.17
CA THR A 75 4.28 15.53 -18.31
C THR A 75 5.56 15.79 -19.10
N ARG A 76 6.73 15.52 -18.53
CA ARG A 76 8.02 15.54 -19.26
C ARG A 76 8.16 14.35 -20.20
N PHE A 77 7.75 13.16 -19.75
CA PHE A 77 7.81 11.94 -20.57
C PHE A 77 6.63 11.82 -21.54
N LYS A 78 5.47 12.44 -21.19
CA LYS A 78 4.27 12.48 -22.02
C LYS A 78 3.71 13.91 -22.09
N PRO A 79 4.23 14.73 -23.00
CA PRO A 79 3.80 16.14 -23.16
C PRO A 79 2.34 16.30 -23.59
N GLU A 80 1.72 15.24 -24.13
CA GLU A 80 0.33 15.21 -24.55
C GLU A 80 -0.66 15.21 -23.38
N ILE A 81 -0.19 15.07 -22.13
CA ILE A 81 -1.04 15.14 -20.95
C ILE A 81 -1.66 16.53 -20.81
N LYS A 82 -2.99 16.59 -20.84
CA LYS A 82 -3.77 17.80 -20.59
C LYS A 82 -4.36 17.75 -19.19
N MET A 83 -4.25 18.85 -18.45
CA MET A 83 -4.80 18.95 -17.09
C MET A 83 -5.94 19.94 -17.05
N LYS A 84 -7.09 19.53 -16.51
CA LYS A 84 -8.31 20.33 -16.35
C LYS A 84 -8.76 20.29 -14.89
N TYR A 85 -9.49 21.32 -14.47
CA TYR A 85 -10.09 21.40 -13.14
C TYR A 85 -11.58 21.67 -13.27
N VAL A 86 -12.38 20.88 -12.57
CA VAL A 86 -13.84 21.02 -12.48
C VAL A 86 -14.18 21.30 -11.02
N TYR A 87 -14.77 22.47 -10.79
CA TYR A 87 -15.20 22.90 -9.46
C TYR A 87 -16.68 22.60 -9.29
N TYR A 88 -17.03 21.97 -8.19
CA TYR A 88 -18.43 21.62 -7.93
C TYR A 88 -18.71 21.55 -6.42
N TYR A 89 -19.97 21.33 -6.09
CA TYR A 89 -20.39 21.00 -4.74
C TYR A 89 -21.33 19.79 -4.78
N ASP A 90 -21.13 18.85 -3.91
CA ASP A 90 -22.04 17.72 -3.62
C ASP A 90 -21.72 17.21 -2.21
N LYS A 91 -22.67 16.53 -1.60
CA LYS A 91 -22.53 15.99 -0.26
C LYS A 91 -21.30 15.05 -0.20
N ALA A 92 -20.39 15.32 0.70
CA ALA A 92 -19.20 14.52 1.00
C ALA A 92 -19.02 14.39 2.51
N LYS A 93 -18.23 13.40 2.94
CA LYS A 93 -17.87 13.25 4.35
C LYS A 93 -16.95 14.41 4.76
N ASN A 94 -17.43 15.26 5.68
CA ASN A 94 -16.65 16.37 6.24
C ASN A 94 -17.21 16.76 7.61
N PRO A 95 -16.82 16.04 8.68
CA PRO A 95 -17.35 16.26 10.03
C PRO A 95 -17.15 17.69 10.56
N GLU A 96 -16.06 18.35 10.18
CA GLU A 96 -15.80 19.74 10.59
C GLU A 96 -16.81 20.71 9.95
N LEU A 97 -17.10 20.52 8.67
CA LEU A 97 -18.09 21.33 7.97
C LEU A 97 -19.49 21.07 8.50
N ASP A 98 -19.83 19.81 8.76
CA ASP A 98 -21.13 19.42 9.33
C ASP A 98 -21.34 20.02 10.71
N LYS A 99 -20.30 20.03 11.54
CA LYS A 99 -20.33 20.69 12.86
C LYS A 99 -20.41 22.21 12.77
N ALA A 100 -19.70 22.82 11.82
CA ALA A 100 -19.69 24.27 11.66
C ALA A 100 -21.00 24.82 11.11
N TYR A 101 -21.69 24.06 10.25
CA TYR A 101 -22.91 24.50 9.55
C TYR A 101 -24.00 23.40 9.54
N PRO A 102 -24.50 22.99 10.71
CA PRO A 102 -25.42 21.84 10.82
C PRO A 102 -26.77 22.07 10.10
N ASN A 103 -27.22 23.34 10.01
CA ASN A 103 -28.54 23.69 9.50
C ASN A 103 -28.54 24.27 8.08
N LEU A 104 -27.36 24.37 7.44
CA LEU A 104 -27.28 24.89 6.08
C LEU A 104 -27.36 23.76 5.04
N SER A 105 -28.06 24.03 3.95
CA SER A 105 -28.05 23.18 2.76
C SER A 105 -26.65 23.14 2.11
N ASP A 106 -26.37 22.13 1.30
CA ASP A 106 -25.10 22.02 0.60
C ASP A 106 -24.79 23.24 -0.27
N ARG A 107 -25.81 23.84 -0.90
CA ARG A 107 -25.65 25.08 -1.66
C ARG A 107 -25.26 26.27 -0.77
N GLU A 108 -25.89 26.42 0.38
CA GLU A 108 -25.55 27.49 1.34
C GLU A 108 -24.15 27.29 1.92
N ARG A 109 -23.78 26.05 2.24
CA ARG A 109 -22.42 25.70 2.67
C ARG A 109 -21.38 26.05 1.60
N MET A 110 -21.69 25.76 0.34
CA MET A 110 -20.84 26.13 -0.81
C MET A 110 -20.69 27.65 -0.89
N LEU A 111 -21.78 28.42 -0.82
CA LEU A 111 -21.74 29.89 -0.85
C LEU A 111 -20.87 30.44 0.28
N LYS A 112 -21.02 29.94 1.51
CA LYS A 112 -20.19 30.33 2.65
C LYS A 112 -18.72 30.05 2.44
N ARG A 113 -18.37 28.87 1.92
CA ARG A 113 -16.97 28.53 1.62
C ARG A 113 -16.41 29.38 0.46
N ALA A 114 -17.19 29.62 -0.57
CA ALA A 114 -16.80 30.52 -1.68
C ALA A 114 -16.51 31.94 -1.17
N GLU A 115 -17.36 32.48 -0.29
CA GLU A 115 -17.14 33.77 0.36
C GLU A 115 -15.82 33.80 1.16
N ILE A 116 -15.57 32.81 2.03
CA ILE A 116 -14.35 32.70 2.84
C ILE A 116 -13.09 32.71 1.97
N TRP A 117 -13.14 32.06 0.81
CA TRP A 117 -11.98 31.92 -0.09
C TRP A 117 -11.95 33.00 -1.19
N ASN A 118 -12.89 33.95 -1.16
CA ASN A 118 -13.04 35.00 -2.17
C ASN A 118 -13.10 34.41 -3.60
N LEU A 119 -13.97 33.43 -3.80
CA LEU A 119 -14.18 32.73 -5.06
C LEU A 119 -15.53 33.11 -5.65
N ASP A 120 -15.62 33.15 -6.99
CA ASP A 120 -16.89 33.32 -7.70
C ASP A 120 -17.76 32.05 -7.49
N SER A 121 -18.91 32.21 -6.84
CA SER A 121 -19.85 31.12 -6.62
C SER A 121 -20.38 30.47 -7.90
N ASN A 122 -20.38 31.21 -9.02
CA ASN A 122 -20.83 30.70 -10.32
C ASN A 122 -19.86 29.69 -10.95
N MET A 123 -18.64 29.62 -10.47
CA MET A 123 -17.67 28.60 -10.94
C MET A 123 -18.01 27.18 -10.50
N PHE A 124 -18.86 27.01 -9.49
CA PHE A 124 -19.19 25.70 -8.92
C PHE A 124 -20.40 25.08 -9.63
N MET A 125 -20.15 23.98 -10.33
CA MET A 125 -21.20 23.19 -10.98
C MET A 125 -22.13 22.56 -9.95
N ARG A 126 -23.39 22.39 -10.32
CA ARG A 126 -24.38 21.67 -9.49
C ARG A 126 -24.12 20.17 -9.51
N PRO A 127 -24.59 19.43 -8.48
CA PRO A 127 -24.46 17.98 -8.44
C PRO A 127 -24.95 17.27 -9.71
N GLU A 128 -26.10 17.69 -10.26
CA GLU A 128 -26.71 17.09 -11.45
C GLU A 128 -25.88 17.32 -12.72
N GLU A 129 -25.16 18.44 -12.80
CA GLU A 129 -24.31 18.77 -13.93
C GLU A 129 -23.04 17.89 -13.94
N VAL A 130 -22.43 17.69 -12.76
CA VAL A 130 -21.24 16.83 -12.64
C VAL A 130 -21.61 15.37 -12.88
N ARG A 131 -22.76 14.90 -12.37
CA ARG A 131 -23.23 13.54 -12.59
C ARG A 131 -23.48 13.19 -14.05
N LYS A 132 -23.75 14.17 -14.91
CA LYS A 132 -23.81 13.97 -16.37
C LYS A 132 -22.44 13.75 -17.00
N MET A 133 -21.37 14.23 -16.37
CA MET A 133 -20.00 14.03 -16.82
C MET A 133 -19.42 12.73 -16.27
N VAL A 134 -19.57 12.53 -14.96
CA VAL A 134 -19.04 11.36 -14.22
C VAL A 134 -19.81 11.19 -12.91
N ASP A 135 -20.08 9.94 -12.52
CA ASP A 135 -20.61 9.65 -11.21
C ASP A 135 -19.48 9.49 -10.18
N LEU A 136 -19.35 10.47 -9.28
CA LEU A 136 -18.34 10.50 -8.23
C LEU A 136 -18.84 9.96 -6.88
N ARG A 137 -20.09 9.54 -6.79
CA ARG A 137 -20.64 8.95 -5.54
C ARG A 137 -19.90 7.69 -5.11
N PRO A 138 -19.50 6.78 -6.02
CA PRO A 138 -18.65 5.66 -5.66
C PRO A 138 -17.26 6.06 -5.11
N GLU A 139 -16.78 7.27 -5.45
CA GLU A 139 -15.57 7.87 -4.89
C GLU A 139 -15.84 8.72 -3.64
N GLY A 140 -17.06 8.67 -3.07
CA GLY A 140 -17.48 9.46 -1.90
C GLY A 140 -17.53 10.97 -2.17
N ASN A 141 -17.64 11.41 -3.43
CA ASN A 141 -17.53 12.81 -3.85
C ASN A 141 -16.27 13.51 -3.31
N ARG A 142 -15.19 12.75 -3.12
CA ARG A 142 -13.91 13.27 -2.62
C ARG A 142 -13.13 13.99 -3.72
N PHE A 143 -12.06 14.67 -3.32
CA PHE A 143 -11.08 15.19 -4.26
C PHE A 143 -10.42 14.02 -5.02
N VAL A 144 -10.62 13.98 -6.34
CA VAL A 144 -10.15 12.87 -7.17
C VAL A 144 -9.79 13.38 -8.57
N ARG A 145 -8.91 12.67 -9.26
CA ARG A 145 -8.57 12.94 -10.66
C ARG A 145 -9.06 11.79 -11.53
N LEU A 146 -9.85 12.11 -12.53
CA LEU A 146 -10.20 11.20 -13.62
C LEU A 146 -9.12 11.29 -14.68
N LEU A 147 -8.45 10.19 -14.94
CA LEU A 147 -7.52 10.00 -16.05
C LEU A 147 -8.28 9.36 -17.20
N GLU A 148 -8.28 10.01 -18.35
CA GLU A 148 -9.03 9.57 -19.53
C GLU A 148 -8.15 9.64 -20.76
N ARG A 149 -7.94 8.50 -21.45
CA ARG A 149 -7.23 8.41 -22.72
C ARG A 149 -8.16 8.78 -23.89
N ASP A 150 -7.57 9.19 -24.99
CA ASP A 150 -8.31 9.49 -26.22
C ASP A 150 -9.07 8.27 -26.77
N ASN A 151 -8.69 7.04 -26.38
CA ASN A 151 -9.39 5.80 -26.76
C ASN A 151 -10.59 5.47 -25.85
N GLY A 152 -10.84 6.28 -24.82
CA GLY A 152 -11.97 6.12 -23.89
C GLY A 152 -11.64 5.35 -22.60
N GLU A 153 -10.46 4.76 -22.48
CA GLU A 153 -10.01 4.12 -21.22
C GLU A 153 -9.93 5.14 -20.08
N LYS A 154 -10.44 4.77 -18.90
CA LYS A 154 -10.58 5.67 -17.74
C LYS A 154 -10.16 5.00 -16.46
N THR A 155 -9.56 5.79 -15.57
CA THR A 155 -9.28 5.38 -14.18
C THR A 155 -9.25 6.58 -13.26
N PHE A 156 -9.31 6.34 -11.95
CA PHE A 156 -9.19 7.38 -10.93
C PHE A 156 -7.81 7.37 -10.28
N LEU A 157 -7.24 8.56 -10.11
CA LEU A 157 -6.07 8.80 -9.27
C LEU A 157 -6.51 9.59 -8.03
N ARG A 158 -6.30 9.00 -6.85
CA ARG A 158 -6.85 9.44 -5.57
C ARG A 158 -5.85 10.20 -4.72
N VAL A 159 -6.35 10.89 -3.71
CA VAL A 159 -5.60 11.35 -2.54
C VAL A 159 -5.96 10.46 -1.35
N PHE A 160 -5.07 10.37 -0.37
CA PHE A 160 -5.15 9.41 0.72
C PHE A 160 -5.33 10.09 2.08
N ASP A 161 -5.83 9.36 3.07
CA ASP A 161 -6.06 9.87 4.44
C ASP A 161 -4.83 9.73 5.34
N ASP A 162 -3.65 9.57 4.77
CA ASP A 162 -2.38 9.54 5.49
C ASP A 162 -1.71 10.94 5.57
N ILE A 163 -0.64 11.03 6.36
CA ILE A 163 0.15 12.28 6.53
C ILE A 163 0.67 12.81 5.19
N LYS A 164 1.03 11.94 4.27
CA LYS A 164 1.58 12.31 2.95
C LYS A 164 0.50 12.80 1.99
N ARG A 165 -0.70 12.31 2.12
CA ARG A 165 -1.94 12.67 1.42
C ARG A 165 -1.90 12.52 -0.12
N PHE A 166 -0.84 12.94 -0.76
CA PHE A 166 -0.72 12.91 -2.22
C PHE A 166 -0.21 11.57 -2.73
N PRO A 167 -0.64 11.13 -3.92
CA PRO A 167 -0.07 9.94 -4.55
C PRO A 167 1.40 10.15 -4.88
N PHE A 168 2.20 9.12 -4.69
CA PHE A 168 3.59 9.02 -5.11
C PHE A 168 3.70 8.39 -6.50
N GLU A 169 4.91 8.18 -6.93
CA GLU A 169 5.19 7.56 -8.22
C GLU A 169 4.58 6.16 -8.35
N THR A 170 4.57 5.37 -7.27
CA THR A 170 3.94 4.04 -7.25
C THR A 170 2.47 4.11 -7.65
N GLU A 171 1.66 4.92 -6.95
CA GLU A 171 0.21 5.00 -7.18
C GLU A 171 -0.13 5.69 -8.49
N ILE A 172 0.67 6.71 -8.90
CA ILE A 172 0.46 7.37 -10.20
C ILE A 172 0.76 6.40 -11.33
N SER A 173 1.88 5.66 -11.25
CA SER A 173 2.25 4.68 -12.27
C SER A 173 1.29 3.49 -12.28
N ALA A 174 0.76 3.05 -11.13
CA ALA A 174 -0.30 2.04 -11.07
C ALA A 174 -1.58 2.51 -11.78
N ALA A 175 -2.00 3.77 -11.57
CA ALA A 175 -3.13 4.34 -12.29
C ALA A 175 -2.87 4.43 -13.81
N PHE A 176 -1.65 4.76 -14.22
CA PHE A 176 -1.29 4.80 -15.64
C PHE A 176 -1.23 3.40 -16.25
N LYS A 177 -0.71 2.42 -15.50
CA LYS A 177 -0.67 1.01 -15.92
C LYS A 177 -2.07 0.49 -16.21
N ARG A 178 -3.06 0.79 -15.35
CA ARG A 178 -4.48 0.43 -15.54
C ARG A 178 -5.07 0.92 -16.86
N LEU A 179 -4.53 1.99 -17.44
CA LEU A 179 -4.98 2.54 -18.71
C LEU A 179 -4.37 1.86 -19.94
N VAL A 180 -3.31 1.05 -19.78
CA VAL A 180 -2.55 0.50 -20.92
C VAL A 180 -2.50 -1.03 -20.92
N MET A 181 -2.79 -1.68 -19.79
CA MET A 181 -2.77 -3.13 -19.68
C MET A 181 -3.77 -3.63 -18.62
N GLU A 182 -4.13 -4.89 -18.71
CA GLU A 182 -4.90 -5.56 -17.67
C GLU A 182 -4.06 -5.68 -16.40
N LEU A 183 -4.71 -5.51 -15.26
CA LEU A 183 -4.07 -5.62 -13.95
C LEU A 183 -4.31 -7.00 -13.36
N PRO A 184 -3.40 -7.50 -12.50
CA PRO A 184 -3.64 -8.75 -11.78
C PRO A 184 -4.97 -8.69 -11.00
N LEU A 185 -5.79 -9.72 -11.22
CA LEU A 185 -7.11 -9.85 -10.61
C LEU A 185 -7.05 -10.76 -9.38
N VAL A 186 -7.43 -10.20 -8.23
CA VAL A 186 -7.48 -10.91 -6.95
C VAL A 186 -8.89 -11.37 -6.65
N GLY A 187 -9.10 -12.68 -6.53
CA GLY A 187 -10.37 -13.31 -6.17
C GLY A 187 -10.45 -13.60 -4.68
N PHE A 188 -11.40 -13.00 -3.98
CA PHE A 188 -11.69 -13.31 -2.58
C PHE A 188 -12.75 -14.40 -2.50
N VAL A 189 -12.40 -15.52 -1.88
CA VAL A 189 -13.33 -16.64 -1.72
C VAL A 189 -14.40 -16.29 -0.68
N LYS A 190 -15.64 -16.66 -0.98
CA LYS A 190 -16.79 -16.54 -0.09
C LYS A 190 -17.71 -17.76 -0.21
N GLY A 191 -18.44 -18.02 0.85
CA GLY A 191 -19.43 -19.14 0.92
C GLY A 191 -19.29 -19.97 2.18
N HIS A 192 -18.12 -19.95 2.83
CA HIS A 192 -17.81 -20.78 4.00
C HIS A 192 -17.53 -19.94 5.27
N GLY A 193 -17.97 -18.67 5.31
CA GLY A 193 -17.79 -17.76 6.44
C GLY A 193 -16.43 -17.07 6.46
N GLU A 194 -15.74 -17.00 5.33
CA GLU A 194 -14.48 -16.31 5.12
C GLU A 194 -14.59 -14.80 5.41
N ARG A 195 -13.43 -14.14 5.46
CA ARG A 195 -13.33 -12.69 5.59
C ARG A 195 -13.82 -12.01 4.31
N ASP A 196 -14.72 -11.04 4.46
CA ASP A 196 -15.39 -10.37 3.34
C ASP A 196 -14.59 -9.15 2.87
N CYS A 197 -14.34 -9.05 1.56
CA CYS A 197 -13.58 -7.95 0.95
C CYS A 197 -14.41 -6.67 0.73
N ILE A 198 -15.72 -6.70 0.99
CA ILE A 198 -16.62 -5.56 0.80
C ILE A 198 -17.05 -4.95 2.13
N ARG A 199 -17.24 -5.76 3.17
CA ARG A 199 -17.71 -5.32 4.46
C ARG A 199 -16.67 -4.49 5.22
N GLU A 200 -17.16 -3.46 5.92
CA GLU A 200 -16.33 -2.55 6.73
C GLU A 200 -16.19 -3.01 8.21
N GLY A 201 -16.64 -4.22 8.54
CA GLY A 201 -16.47 -4.80 9.89
C GLY A 201 -15.00 -4.98 10.25
N ASP A 202 -14.67 -4.92 11.54
CA ASP A 202 -13.27 -4.98 12.02
C ASP A 202 -12.53 -6.23 11.56
N ARG A 203 -13.23 -7.37 11.46
CA ARG A 203 -12.67 -8.64 10.99
C ARG A 203 -12.51 -8.75 9.48
N ASP A 204 -13.21 -7.92 8.72
CA ASP A 204 -13.31 -8.02 7.27
C ASP A 204 -12.11 -7.36 6.57
N TYR A 205 -12.05 -7.46 5.24
CA TYR A 205 -10.88 -7.13 4.43
C TYR A 205 -11.10 -5.95 3.48
N ASN A 206 -12.21 -5.20 3.64
CA ASN A 206 -12.50 -4.03 2.79
C ASN A 206 -11.32 -3.07 2.68
N ARG A 207 -10.64 -2.81 3.81
CA ARG A 207 -9.59 -1.80 3.89
C ARG A 207 -8.42 -2.09 2.96
N PHE A 208 -7.89 -3.31 2.99
CA PHE A 208 -6.79 -3.62 2.09
C PHE A 208 -7.24 -3.99 0.67
N ALA A 209 -8.48 -4.46 0.49
CA ALA A 209 -8.98 -4.82 -0.82
C ALA A 209 -9.34 -3.59 -1.66
N GLN A 210 -10.20 -2.69 -1.14
CA GLN A 210 -10.81 -1.65 -1.95
C GLN A 210 -11.00 -0.28 -1.29
N ASP A 211 -10.55 -0.07 -0.06
CA ASP A 211 -10.72 1.22 0.60
C ASP A 211 -9.96 2.32 -0.14
N LYS A 212 -10.71 3.21 -0.78
CA LYS A 212 -10.19 4.22 -1.69
C LYS A 212 -9.29 5.26 -1.04
N PRO A 213 -9.60 5.75 0.18
CA PRO A 213 -8.72 6.63 0.94
C PRO A 213 -7.46 5.97 1.51
N PHE A 214 -7.43 4.64 1.57
CA PHE A 214 -6.28 3.91 2.08
C PHE A 214 -5.24 3.67 0.97
N ARG A 215 -4.04 4.24 1.10
CA ARG A 215 -2.96 4.18 0.11
C ARG A 215 -2.62 2.75 -0.32
N TYR A 216 -2.54 1.85 0.66
CA TYR A 216 -2.07 0.47 0.48
C TYR A 216 -3.18 -0.51 0.10
N SER A 217 -4.39 -0.03 -0.22
CA SER A 217 -5.42 -0.91 -0.77
C SER A 217 -5.02 -1.41 -2.16
N LEU A 218 -5.41 -2.63 -2.49
CA LEU A 218 -5.07 -3.29 -3.76
C LEU A 218 -5.45 -2.44 -4.97
N ILE A 219 -6.64 -1.80 -4.95
CA ILE A 219 -7.10 -0.94 -6.06
C ILE A 219 -6.22 0.29 -6.29
N ASN A 220 -5.50 0.77 -5.27
CA ASN A 220 -4.58 1.90 -5.35
C ASN A 220 -3.16 1.45 -5.70
N GLN A 221 -2.85 0.17 -5.47
CA GLN A 221 -1.53 -0.44 -5.70
C GLN A 221 -1.41 -1.15 -7.06
N GLY A 222 -2.46 -1.10 -7.88
CA GLY A 222 -2.40 -1.64 -9.23
C GLY A 222 -3.00 -3.04 -9.39
N PHE A 223 -3.90 -3.45 -8.51
CA PHE A 223 -4.69 -4.67 -8.63
C PHE A 223 -6.15 -4.37 -8.91
N ASP A 224 -6.83 -5.33 -9.48
CA ASP A 224 -8.29 -5.44 -9.45
C ASP A 224 -8.71 -6.54 -8.49
N PHE A 225 -9.96 -6.53 -8.05
CA PHE A 225 -10.48 -7.55 -7.16
C PHE A 225 -11.87 -7.99 -7.58
N THR A 226 -12.23 -9.21 -7.19
CA THR A 226 -13.56 -9.78 -7.36
C THR A 226 -13.87 -10.75 -6.23
N GLU A 227 -15.15 -11.00 -6.00
CA GLU A 227 -15.58 -12.13 -5.15
C GLU A 227 -15.65 -13.39 -5.98
N VAL A 228 -15.26 -14.52 -5.38
CA VAL A 228 -15.26 -15.84 -6.02
C VAL A 228 -15.99 -16.82 -5.11
N THR A 229 -16.89 -17.60 -5.70
CA THR A 229 -17.50 -18.77 -5.04
C THR A 229 -16.90 -20.04 -5.61
N LEU A 230 -16.72 -21.06 -4.78
CA LEU A 230 -16.11 -22.32 -5.22
C LEU A 230 -17.13 -23.31 -5.85
N ASP A 231 -18.42 -23.00 -5.81
CA ASP A 231 -19.49 -23.81 -6.44
C ASP A 231 -19.38 -23.90 -7.97
N LYS A 232 -18.59 -23.00 -8.57
CA LYS A 232 -18.33 -22.90 -10.01
C LYS A 232 -16.83 -22.90 -10.28
N PRO A 233 -16.41 -23.26 -11.51
CA PRO A 233 -15.03 -23.10 -11.92
C PRO A 233 -14.54 -21.67 -11.73
N ILE A 234 -13.37 -21.51 -11.13
CA ILE A 234 -12.75 -20.21 -10.92
C ILE A 234 -12.36 -19.62 -12.28
N PRO A 235 -12.77 -18.37 -12.59
CA PRO A 235 -12.49 -17.75 -13.90
C PRO A 235 -10.99 -17.73 -14.22
N GLU A 236 -10.66 -17.86 -15.52
CA GLU A 236 -9.24 -17.91 -15.97
C GLU A 236 -8.49 -16.61 -15.70
N GLN A 237 -9.21 -15.47 -15.70
CA GLN A 237 -8.62 -14.15 -15.45
C GLN A 237 -8.22 -13.93 -13.99
N VAL A 238 -8.61 -14.81 -13.06
CA VAL A 238 -8.23 -14.67 -11.65
C VAL A 238 -6.80 -15.18 -11.48
N ASP A 239 -5.90 -14.26 -11.14
CA ASP A 239 -4.47 -14.55 -10.98
C ASP A 239 -4.11 -15.00 -9.57
N ILE A 240 -4.78 -14.43 -8.56
CA ILE A 240 -4.50 -14.72 -7.15
C ILE A 240 -5.83 -14.99 -6.43
N ILE A 241 -5.90 -16.07 -5.67
CA ILE A 241 -7.04 -16.38 -4.80
C ILE A 241 -6.65 -16.13 -3.33
N VAL A 242 -7.54 -15.46 -2.62
CA VAL A 242 -7.45 -15.24 -1.16
C VAL A 242 -8.50 -16.11 -0.47
N ILE A 243 -8.04 -16.98 0.44
CA ILE A 243 -8.90 -17.81 1.30
C ILE A 243 -8.52 -17.51 2.75
N ALA A 244 -9.45 -16.97 3.53
CA ALA A 244 -9.15 -16.51 4.88
C ALA A 244 -10.21 -16.92 5.90
N ASP A 245 -9.79 -17.64 6.95
CA ASP A 245 -10.66 -18.03 8.10
C ASP A 245 -11.94 -18.78 7.67
N MET A 246 -11.79 -19.80 6.81
CA MET A 246 -12.90 -20.68 6.44
C MET A 246 -13.48 -21.37 7.68
N ARG A 247 -14.82 -21.44 7.77
CA ARG A 247 -15.57 -21.86 8.96
C ARG A 247 -16.52 -23.03 8.74
N SER A 248 -16.60 -23.52 7.53
CA SER A 248 -17.33 -24.73 7.17
C SER A 248 -16.59 -25.50 6.09
N PRO A 249 -16.81 -26.82 5.99
CA PRO A 249 -16.11 -27.64 5.01
C PRO A 249 -16.57 -27.33 3.59
N MET A 250 -15.69 -27.51 2.62
CA MET A 250 -16.01 -27.53 1.20
C MET A 250 -16.73 -28.81 0.82
N THR A 251 -17.64 -28.74 -0.13
CA THR A 251 -18.17 -29.90 -0.84
C THR A 251 -17.11 -30.48 -1.78
N GLU A 252 -17.33 -31.72 -2.25
CA GLU A 252 -16.44 -32.37 -3.25
C GLU A 252 -16.31 -31.55 -4.54
N ASN A 253 -17.41 -30.92 -5.00
CA ASN A 253 -17.39 -30.08 -6.19
C ASN A 253 -16.58 -28.80 -5.98
N GLU A 254 -16.73 -28.14 -4.85
CA GLU A 254 -15.95 -26.94 -4.50
C GLU A 254 -14.47 -27.27 -4.39
N ARG A 255 -14.14 -28.40 -3.78
CA ARG A 255 -12.78 -28.90 -3.72
C ARG A 255 -12.21 -29.15 -5.11
N ALA A 256 -12.95 -29.81 -6.00
CA ALA A 256 -12.52 -30.07 -7.37
C ALA A 256 -12.26 -28.76 -8.15
N ASN A 257 -13.11 -27.75 -7.97
CA ASN A 257 -12.93 -26.44 -8.61
C ASN A 257 -11.66 -25.71 -8.10
N LEU A 258 -11.38 -25.78 -6.80
CA LEU A 258 -10.16 -25.22 -6.22
C LEU A 258 -8.92 -26.00 -6.70
N ASP A 259 -8.98 -27.33 -6.71
CA ASP A 259 -7.87 -28.17 -7.19
C ASP A 259 -7.58 -27.93 -8.69
N ALA A 260 -8.59 -27.68 -9.51
CA ALA A 260 -8.42 -27.29 -10.91
C ALA A 260 -7.70 -25.94 -11.04
N TYR A 261 -8.02 -24.96 -10.18
CA TYR A 261 -7.31 -23.68 -10.13
C TYR A 261 -5.84 -23.87 -9.73
N ILE A 262 -5.57 -24.67 -8.71
CA ILE A 262 -4.21 -25.00 -8.24
C ILE A 262 -3.43 -25.74 -9.33
N ALA A 263 -4.07 -26.69 -10.02
CA ALA A 263 -3.46 -27.50 -11.07
C ALA A 263 -3.07 -26.69 -12.32
N ARG A 264 -3.76 -25.58 -12.59
CA ARG A 264 -3.36 -24.65 -13.68
C ARG A 264 -2.28 -23.64 -13.29
N GLY A 265 -1.77 -23.71 -12.05
CA GLY A 265 -0.71 -22.81 -11.56
C GLY A 265 -1.21 -21.50 -10.98
N GLY A 266 -2.47 -21.43 -10.52
CA GLY A 266 -3.02 -20.25 -9.85
C GLY A 266 -2.30 -19.96 -8.55
N ASN A 267 -2.09 -18.68 -8.25
CA ASN A 267 -1.42 -18.21 -7.04
C ASN A 267 -2.41 -18.07 -5.88
N LEU A 268 -1.94 -18.31 -4.63
CA LEU A 268 -2.81 -18.29 -3.45
C LEU A 268 -2.21 -17.47 -2.29
N LEU A 269 -3.11 -16.81 -1.55
CA LEU A 269 -2.88 -16.36 -0.19
C LEU A 269 -3.88 -17.06 0.71
N ILE A 270 -3.42 -17.87 1.66
CA ILE A 270 -4.24 -18.63 2.60
C ILE A 270 -3.93 -18.11 4.01
N ALA A 271 -4.93 -17.58 4.71
CA ALA A 271 -4.80 -17.09 6.06
C ALA A 271 -5.67 -17.91 7.02
N GLY A 272 -5.03 -18.58 7.97
CA GLY A 272 -5.69 -19.41 8.97
C GLY A 272 -6.07 -18.65 10.22
N GLU A 273 -6.71 -19.37 11.14
CA GLU A 273 -7.05 -18.93 12.47
C GLU A 273 -6.93 -20.10 13.45
N PRO A 274 -6.59 -19.88 14.73
CA PRO A 274 -6.68 -20.93 15.73
C PRO A 274 -8.09 -21.52 15.80
N ARG A 275 -8.15 -22.83 16.09
CA ARG A 275 -9.41 -23.59 16.16
C ARG A 275 -10.17 -23.72 14.82
N ARG A 276 -9.48 -23.47 13.70
CA ARG A 276 -10.00 -23.65 12.34
C ARG A 276 -9.26 -24.73 11.58
N GLN A 277 -8.38 -25.48 12.24
CA GLN A 277 -7.54 -26.52 11.62
C GLN A 277 -8.38 -27.54 10.85
N GLU A 278 -9.56 -27.93 11.35
CA GLU A 278 -10.49 -28.86 10.69
C GLU A 278 -10.85 -28.39 9.28
N PHE A 279 -11.06 -27.08 9.07
CA PHE A 279 -11.44 -26.51 7.79
C PHE A 279 -10.27 -26.03 6.98
N MET A 280 -9.21 -25.53 7.64
CA MET A 280 -8.07 -24.90 6.98
C MET A 280 -6.96 -25.90 6.61
N ASN A 281 -6.72 -26.96 7.42
CA ASN A 281 -5.69 -27.94 7.11
C ASN A 281 -5.94 -28.68 5.78
N PRO A 282 -7.18 -29.09 5.43
CA PRO A 282 -7.42 -29.67 4.11
C PRO A 282 -7.02 -28.78 2.93
N LEU A 283 -6.90 -27.45 3.12
CA LEU A 283 -6.43 -26.55 2.08
C LEU A 283 -4.91 -26.58 1.89
N VAL A 284 -4.15 -26.76 2.97
CA VAL A 284 -2.69 -26.58 2.98
C VAL A 284 -1.91 -27.90 3.05
N GLU A 285 -2.51 -28.98 3.56
CA GLU A 285 -1.89 -30.30 3.61
C GLU A 285 -1.43 -30.86 2.25
N PRO A 286 -2.14 -30.60 1.13
CA PRO A 286 -1.65 -30.97 -0.19
C PRO A 286 -0.31 -30.32 -0.57
N PHE A 287 0.06 -29.25 0.09
CA PHE A 287 1.34 -28.58 -0.08
C PHE A 287 2.41 -29.04 0.92
N GLY A 288 2.08 -29.96 1.83
CA GLY A 288 2.99 -30.45 2.86
C GLY A 288 3.12 -29.56 4.09
N VAL A 289 2.17 -28.63 4.28
CA VAL A 289 2.12 -27.69 5.39
C VAL A 289 0.84 -27.90 6.20
N ARG A 290 0.88 -27.63 7.49
CA ARG A 290 -0.31 -27.61 8.35
C ARG A 290 -0.28 -26.45 9.34
N PHE A 291 -1.45 -25.99 9.71
CA PHE A 291 -1.66 -25.15 10.88
C PHE A 291 -1.53 -26.01 12.13
N MET A 292 -0.66 -25.62 13.03
CA MET A 292 -0.42 -26.34 14.29
C MET A 292 -1.67 -26.29 15.19
N PRO A 293 -1.92 -27.31 16.00
CA PRO A 293 -2.92 -27.22 17.06
C PRO A 293 -2.49 -26.13 18.08
N GLY A 294 -3.45 -25.59 18.82
CA GLY A 294 -3.19 -24.57 19.82
C GLY A 294 -3.11 -23.16 19.25
N ARG A 295 -2.50 -22.28 20.03
CA ARG A 295 -2.33 -20.87 19.72
C ARG A 295 -0.95 -20.40 20.19
N LEU A 296 -0.28 -19.60 19.40
CA LEU A 296 1.00 -19.02 19.83
C LEU A 296 0.77 -17.98 20.91
N VAL A 297 1.58 -18.04 21.95
CA VAL A 297 1.54 -17.09 23.06
C VAL A 297 2.92 -16.57 23.38
N LYS A 298 2.94 -15.36 23.96
CA LYS A 298 4.13 -14.73 24.54
C LYS A 298 3.75 -13.96 25.80
N LYS A 299 4.46 -14.18 26.89
CA LYS A 299 4.27 -13.39 28.11
C LYS A 299 4.55 -11.91 27.83
N SER A 300 3.59 -11.04 28.16
CA SER A 300 3.69 -9.60 28.02
C SER A 300 3.05 -8.91 29.23
N GLU A 301 3.61 -7.77 29.64
CA GLU A 301 3.01 -6.92 30.67
C GLU A 301 1.96 -5.96 30.11
N HIS A 302 1.92 -5.78 28.78
CA HIS A 302 1.11 -4.75 28.14
C HIS A 302 0.05 -5.28 27.19
N PHE A 303 0.18 -6.53 26.76
CA PHE A 303 -0.71 -7.17 25.79
C PHE A 303 -1.18 -8.53 26.30
N GLN A 304 -2.30 -8.99 25.75
CA GLN A 304 -2.77 -10.35 25.99
C GLN A 304 -1.71 -11.34 25.53
N PRO A 305 -1.59 -12.51 26.19
CA PRO A 305 -0.57 -13.49 25.85
C PRO A 305 -0.61 -13.97 24.40
N ASP A 306 -1.78 -14.03 23.79
CA ASP A 306 -1.98 -14.46 22.41
C ASP A 306 -1.76 -13.33 21.36
N PHE A 307 -1.32 -12.16 21.81
CA PHE A 307 -0.91 -11.08 20.91
C PHE A 307 0.56 -11.27 20.50
N ILE A 308 0.78 -11.77 19.30
CA ILE A 308 2.12 -12.05 18.79
C ILE A 308 2.62 -10.88 17.93
N VAL A 309 3.86 -10.48 18.20
CA VAL A 309 4.63 -9.58 17.35
C VAL A 309 5.58 -10.44 16.52
N ALA A 310 5.34 -10.51 15.22
CA ALA A 310 6.13 -11.32 14.30
C ALA A 310 7.16 -10.44 13.56
N THR A 311 8.41 -10.94 13.49
CA THR A 311 9.51 -10.26 12.79
C THR A 311 9.77 -10.89 11.43
N PRO A 312 10.11 -10.11 10.40
CA PRO A 312 10.50 -10.67 9.11
C PRO A 312 11.82 -11.43 9.23
N THR A 313 11.92 -12.55 8.55
CA THR A 313 13.17 -13.31 8.44
C THR A 313 14.14 -12.61 7.47
N LYS A 314 15.42 -12.95 7.53
CA LYS A 314 16.40 -12.41 6.59
C LYS A 314 16.05 -12.83 5.15
N GLU A 315 15.61 -14.05 4.98
CA GLU A 315 15.22 -14.65 3.69
C GLU A 315 14.00 -13.94 3.09
N ALA A 316 13.08 -13.44 3.91
CA ALA A 316 11.93 -12.65 3.43
C ALA A 316 12.37 -11.40 2.64
N GLY A 317 13.51 -10.80 3.00
CA GLY A 317 14.05 -9.64 2.29
C GLY A 317 14.44 -9.93 0.84
N GLU A 318 14.69 -11.19 0.49
CA GLU A 318 14.99 -11.61 -0.89
C GLU A 318 13.72 -11.73 -1.76
N PHE A 319 12.56 -11.97 -1.14
CA PHE A 319 11.28 -12.08 -1.83
C PHE A 319 10.69 -10.74 -2.24
N SER A 320 10.90 -9.73 -1.43
CA SER A 320 10.29 -8.42 -1.69
C SER A 320 11.15 -7.30 -1.12
N TYR A 321 11.37 -6.27 -1.93
CA TYR A 321 12.01 -5.04 -1.45
C TYR A 321 11.26 -4.38 -0.29
N ILE A 322 9.97 -4.66 -0.15
CA ILE A 322 9.14 -4.17 0.94
C ILE A 322 9.52 -4.87 2.23
N PHE A 323 9.73 -6.19 2.19
CA PHE A 323 10.21 -6.95 3.35
C PHE A 323 11.66 -6.60 3.72
N ASP A 324 12.54 -6.39 2.73
CA ASP A 324 13.88 -5.86 2.97
C ASP A 324 13.84 -4.47 3.66
N GLN A 325 12.91 -3.60 3.26
CA GLN A 325 12.69 -2.33 3.97
C GLN A 325 12.20 -2.54 5.41
N MET A 326 11.33 -3.53 5.68
CA MET A 326 10.89 -3.86 7.03
C MET A 326 12.07 -4.29 7.90
N ILE A 327 12.93 -5.18 7.39
CA ILE A 327 14.13 -5.64 8.09
C ILE A 327 15.05 -4.45 8.44
N ARG A 328 15.36 -3.61 7.45
CA ARG A 328 16.27 -2.46 7.65
C ARG A 328 15.74 -1.40 8.61
N LYS A 329 14.43 -1.31 8.79
CA LYS A 329 13.77 -0.33 9.67
C LYS A 329 13.24 -0.95 10.97
N GLU A 330 13.52 -2.20 11.18
CA GLU A 330 13.04 -2.96 12.35
C GLU A 330 11.51 -2.89 12.50
N TYR A 331 10.81 -2.92 11.35
CA TYR A 331 9.35 -2.98 11.33
C TYR A 331 8.87 -4.40 11.55
N VAL A 332 7.76 -4.53 12.25
CA VAL A 332 7.16 -5.80 12.64
C VAL A 332 5.71 -5.92 12.13
N VAL A 333 5.16 -7.11 12.27
CA VAL A 333 3.74 -7.40 12.00
C VAL A 333 3.10 -7.85 13.30
N THR A 334 1.90 -7.36 13.57
CA THR A 334 1.09 -7.82 14.70
C THR A 334 0.11 -8.88 14.25
N MET A 335 0.06 -9.97 15.00
CA MET A 335 -0.74 -11.17 14.73
C MET A 335 -1.52 -11.57 15.97
N PRO A 336 -2.73 -10.98 16.20
CA PRO A 336 -3.54 -11.29 17.38
C PRO A 336 -4.22 -12.65 17.20
N GLY A 337 -3.80 -13.63 18.00
CA GLY A 337 -4.39 -14.95 17.98
C GLY A 337 -3.83 -15.89 16.89
N THR A 338 -2.58 -15.76 16.52
CA THR A 338 -1.97 -16.58 15.46
C THR A 338 -1.74 -18.03 15.88
N THR A 339 -1.74 -18.94 14.92
CA THR A 339 -1.25 -20.32 15.05
C THR A 339 0.10 -20.47 14.34
N GLY A 340 0.92 -21.41 14.80
CA GLY A 340 2.17 -21.78 14.13
C GLY A 340 1.93 -22.56 12.85
N LEU A 341 2.87 -22.46 11.90
CA LEU A 341 2.89 -23.22 10.67
C LEU A 341 3.99 -24.31 10.75
N GLU A 342 3.65 -25.51 10.36
CA GLU A 342 4.56 -26.65 10.34
C GLU A 342 4.64 -27.28 8.96
N CYS A 343 5.87 -27.44 8.46
CA CYS A 343 6.14 -28.22 7.27
C CYS A 343 6.36 -29.67 7.68
N PHE A 344 5.48 -30.57 7.30
CA PHE A 344 5.52 -31.98 7.73
C PHE A 344 5.89 -32.94 6.61
N GLU A 345 5.78 -32.53 5.36
CA GLU A 345 6.06 -33.38 4.19
C GLU A 345 6.60 -32.53 3.03
N ASP A 346 7.60 -33.03 2.32
CA ASP A 346 8.08 -32.41 1.08
C ASP A 346 7.17 -32.80 -0.10
N LYS A 347 6.47 -31.80 -0.66
CA LYS A 347 5.61 -31.91 -1.85
C LYS A 347 6.22 -31.26 -3.10
N GLY A 348 7.54 -31.04 -3.09
CA GLY A 348 8.26 -30.45 -4.24
C GLY A 348 8.09 -28.93 -4.34
N PHE A 349 7.75 -28.25 -3.27
CA PHE A 349 7.76 -26.80 -3.16
C PHE A 349 9.07 -26.31 -2.52
N SER A 350 9.60 -25.23 -3.04
CA SER A 350 10.57 -24.42 -2.31
C SER A 350 9.81 -23.64 -1.22
N ILE A 351 10.18 -23.83 0.05
CA ILE A 351 9.49 -23.23 1.19
C ILE A 351 10.45 -22.26 1.89
N THR A 352 9.97 -21.05 2.15
CA THR A 352 10.72 -20.03 2.88
C THR A 352 9.87 -19.42 3.97
N PRO A 353 10.28 -19.47 5.24
CA PRO A 353 9.65 -18.72 6.31
C PRO A 353 9.78 -17.23 6.06
N LEU A 354 8.66 -16.50 6.11
CA LEU A 354 8.63 -15.05 5.92
C LEU A 354 8.65 -14.30 7.25
N PHE A 355 7.82 -14.73 8.19
CA PHE A 355 7.72 -14.11 9.50
C PHE A 355 7.74 -15.17 10.59
N VAL A 356 8.33 -14.79 11.72
CA VAL A 356 8.49 -15.68 12.86
C VAL A 356 8.18 -14.96 14.17
N SER A 357 7.70 -15.71 15.17
CA SER A 357 7.58 -15.22 16.55
C SER A 357 8.95 -15.07 17.21
N ASP A 358 8.98 -14.37 18.33
CA ASP A 358 10.19 -14.33 19.16
C ASP A 358 10.65 -15.72 19.62
N THR A 359 11.95 -15.87 19.84
CA THR A 359 12.53 -17.12 20.31
C THR A 359 12.34 -17.29 21.82
N ILE A 360 12.41 -16.19 22.57
CA ILE A 360 12.34 -16.19 24.04
C ILE A 360 10.94 -15.80 24.50
N GLY A 361 10.37 -16.60 25.37
CA GLY A 361 9.05 -16.36 25.97
C GLY A 361 7.87 -16.68 25.04
N SER A 362 8.10 -17.28 23.87
CA SER A 362 7.05 -17.72 22.95
C SER A 362 6.93 -19.24 22.90
N TRP A 363 5.71 -19.74 23.00
CA TRP A 363 5.40 -21.17 22.82
C TRP A 363 4.03 -21.35 22.17
N ASN A 364 3.75 -22.57 21.75
CA ASN A 364 2.45 -22.97 21.26
C ASN A 364 1.62 -23.51 22.42
N GLU A 365 0.64 -22.72 22.87
CA GLU A 365 -0.24 -23.05 24.01
C GLU A 365 -1.32 -24.04 23.57
N LEU A 366 -1.38 -25.17 24.26
CA LEU A 366 -2.26 -26.29 23.91
C LEU A 366 -3.45 -26.47 24.86
N GLU A 367 -3.36 -25.94 26.06
CA GLU A 367 -4.33 -26.19 27.15
C GLU A 367 -5.24 -25.00 27.39
N THR A 368 -4.68 -23.78 27.42
CA THR A 368 -5.43 -22.57 27.75
C THR A 368 -6.32 -22.13 26.60
N VAL A 369 -7.57 -21.88 26.92
CA VAL A 369 -8.61 -21.43 25.95
C VAL A 369 -9.01 -20.00 26.19
N ASP A 370 -9.03 -19.56 27.42
CA ASP A 370 -9.37 -18.22 27.85
C ASP A 370 -8.11 -17.47 28.28
N PHE A 371 -7.71 -16.49 27.45
CA PHE A 371 -6.51 -15.69 27.68
C PHE A 371 -6.78 -14.41 28.48
N LEU A 372 -8.05 -14.16 28.86
CA LEU A 372 -8.44 -13.02 29.68
C LEU A 372 -8.36 -13.32 31.17
N ASP A 373 -8.90 -14.48 31.58
CA ASP A 373 -9.06 -14.83 32.97
C ASP A 373 -8.04 -15.89 33.45
N ASP A 374 -7.49 -16.70 32.54
CA ASP A 374 -6.56 -17.78 32.88
C ASP A 374 -5.10 -17.31 32.85
N THR A 375 -4.30 -17.85 33.77
CA THR A 375 -2.86 -17.63 33.79
C THR A 375 -2.19 -18.59 32.81
N VAL A 376 -1.55 -18.06 31.79
CA VAL A 376 -0.83 -18.83 30.77
C VAL A 376 0.58 -19.17 31.26
N SER A 377 0.95 -20.44 31.23
CA SER A 377 2.28 -20.89 31.64
C SER A 377 2.73 -22.10 30.83
N LEU A 378 3.97 -22.06 30.37
CA LEU A 378 4.58 -23.15 29.60
C LEU A 378 4.48 -24.50 30.36
N ASN A 379 3.89 -25.50 29.70
CA ASN A 379 3.77 -26.87 30.21
C ASN A 379 4.46 -27.90 29.28
N PRO A 380 5.74 -28.21 29.47
CA PRO A 380 6.44 -29.16 28.61
C PRO A 380 5.86 -30.58 28.61
N SER A 381 5.08 -30.95 29.66
CA SER A 381 4.50 -32.29 29.75
C SER A 381 3.41 -32.57 28.70
N VAL A 382 2.80 -31.55 28.15
CA VAL A 382 1.80 -31.66 27.06
C VAL A 382 2.40 -31.44 25.67
N GLY A 383 3.71 -31.22 25.60
CA GLY A 383 4.42 -31.02 24.33
C GLY A 383 4.66 -29.55 23.97
N GLU A 384 4.43 -28.62 24.89
CA GLU A 384 4.74 -27.22 24.66
C GLU A 384 6.26 -26.98 24.74
N VAL A 385 6.77 -26.21 23.78
CA VAL A 385 8.20 -25.92 23.68
C VAL A 385 8.39 -24.44 23.45
N GLU A 386 9.25 -23.83 24.25
CA GLU A 386 9.68 -22.44 24.04
C GLU A 386 10.66 -22.37 22.87
N ARG A 387 10.25 -21.72 21.80
CA ARG A 387 11.05 -21.49 20.59
C ARG A 387 10.43 -20.45 19.69
N SER A 388 11.14 -20.04 18.65
CA SER A 388 10.56 -19.29 17.54
C SER A 388 9.66 -20.21 16.68
N TYR A 389 8.51 -19.69 16.28
CA TYR A 389 7.54 -20.36 15.42
C TYR A 389 7.32 -19.58 14.13
N VAL A 390 7.20 -20.29 13.03
CA VAL A 390 6.85 -19.70 11.74
C VAL A 390 5.38 -19.28 11.79
N THR A 391 5.11 -18.01 11.50
CA THR A 391 3.76 -17.44 11.47
C THR A 391 3.30 -17.09 10.05
N ALA A 392 4.25 -16.95 9.12
CA ALA A 392 3.99 -16.76 7.71
C ALA A 392 5.08 -17.45 6.88
N LEU A 393 4.70 -18.11 5.80
CA LEU A 393 5.62 -18.72 4.86
C LEU A 393 5.22 -18.48 3.41
N ALA A 394 6.22 -18.49 2.52
CA ALA A 394 6.06 -18.50 1.09
C ALA A 394 6.46 -19.86 0.53
N MET A 395 5.73 -20.30 -0.49
CA MET A 395 5.99 -21.54 -1.19
C MET A 395 5.95 -21.30 -2.69
N SER A 396 6.89 -21.89 -3.43
CA SER A 396 6.86 -21.81 -4.88
C SER A 396 7.28 -23.12 -5.54
N ARG A 397 6.78 -23.34 -6.75
CA ARG A 397 7.24 -24.43 -7.62
C ARG A 397 7.13 -24.03 -9.10
N PRO A 398 8.02 -24.54 -9.97
CA PRO A 398 7.88 -24.37 -11.40
C PRO A 398 6.63 -25.09 -11.92
N MET A 399 5.84 -24.45 -12.75
CA MET A 399 4.66 -25.04 -13.39
C MET A 399 4.40 -24.45 -14.77
N GLY A 400 4.52 -25.27 -15.81
CA GLY A 400 4.14 -24.89 -17.18
C GLY A 400 4.85 -23.65 -17.74
N GLY A 401 6.12 -23.44 -17.39
CA GLY A 401 6.91 -22.27 -17.82
C GLY A 401 6.70 -21.01 -16.96
N LYS A 402 5.87 -21.08 -15.93
CA LYS A 402 5.65 -20.07 -14.90
C LYS A 402 6.04 -20.63 -13.53
N GLU A 403 6.04 -19.78 -12.52
CA GLU A 403 6.20 -20.18 -11.13
C GLU A 403 4.84 -20.01 -10.42
N GLN A 404 4.34 -21.10 -9.83
CA GLN A 404 3.19 -21.02 -8.91
C GLN A 404 3.69 -20.53 -7.56
N ARG A 405 2.99 -19.56 -6.97
CA ARG A 405 3.37 -18.88 -5.73
C ARG A 405 2.23 -18.93 -4.72
N ILE A 406 2.54 -19.36 -3.51
CA ILE A 406 1.56 -19.53 -2.43
C ILE A 406 2.12 -18.87 -1.17
N ILE A 407 1.30 -18.06 -0.50
CA ILE A 407 1.59 -17.54 0.84
C ILE A 407 0.59 -18.11 1.82
N ILE A 408 1.10 -18.61 2.95
CA ILE A 408 0.29 -19.11 4.06
C ILE A 408 0.61 -18.28 5.30
N LEU A 409 -0.44 -17.76 5.95
CA LEU A 409 -0.38 -16.96 7.17
C LEU A 409 -1.10 -17.71 8.30
N GLY A 410 -0.51 -17.74 9.47
CA GLY A 410 -1.09 -18.37 10.67
C GLY A 410 -2.21 -17.54 11.33
N ASP A 411 -2.48 -16.35 10.80
CA ASP A 411 -3.43 -15.39 11.36
C ASP A 411 -4.15 -14.63 10.24
N ALA A 412 -5.46 -14.68 10.22
CA ALA A 412 -6.27 -13.90 9.28
C ALA A 412 -6.57 -12.49 9.83
N ASP A 413 -6.55 -12.29 11.14
CA ASP A 413 -6.79 -10.99 11.75
C ASP A 413 -5.70 -9.98 11.43
N CYS A 414 -4.46 -10.42 11.17
CA CYS A 414 -3.35 -9.54 10.81
C CYS A 414 -3.58 -8.72 9.53
N LEU A 415 -4.51 -9.16 8.66
CA LEU A 415 -4.93 -8.46 7.43
C LEU A 415 -6.26 -7.70 7.59
N SER A 416 -6.89 -7.78 8.77
CA SER A 416 -8.24 -7.26 8.99
C SER A 416 -8.30 -5.72 8.99
N ASN A 417 -9.50 -5.18 8.73
CA ASN A 417 -9.75 -3.74 8.79
C ASN A 417 -9.38 -3.15 10.15
N GLY A 418 -9.69 -3.86 11.23
CA GLY A 418 -9.35 -3.46 12.59
C GLY A 418 -7.85 -3.38 12.80
N GLU A 419 -7.13 -4.46 12.50
CA GLU A 419 -5.69 -4.55 12.77
C GLU A 419 -4.87 -3.56 11.94
N ILE A 420 -5.18 -3.41 10.66
CA ILE A 420 -4.52 -2.43 9.78
C ILE A 420 -4.77 -0.97 10.21
N SER A 421 -5.87 -0.73 10.94
CA SER A 421 -6.28 0.63 11.35
C SER A 421 -5.70 1.06 12.69
N ILE A 422 -5.18 0.12 13.49
CA ILE A 422 -4.68 0.42 14.83
C ILE A 422 -3.23 0.89 14.76
N ASP A 423 -2.97 2.06 15.33
CA ASP A 423 -1.62 2.53 15.62
C ASP A 423 -1.30 2.24 17.09
N ARG A 424 -0.34 1.35 17.33
CA ARG A 424 0.05 0.96 18.68
C ARG A 424 1.31 1.72 19.06
N LYS A 425 1.20 2.48 20.15
CA LYS A 425 2.35 3.14 20.74
C LYS A 425 3.41 2.08 21.13
N ASP A 426 4.66 2.38 20.88
CA ASP A 426 5.82 1.53 21.21
C ASP A 426 5.99 0.25 20.38
N ILE A 427 5.13 0.00 19.38
CA ILE A 427 5.31 -1.07 18.40
C ILE A 427 5.34 -0.47 17.00
N SER A 428 6.45 -0.67 16.27
CA SER A 428 6.57 -0.23 14.87
C SER A 428 5.87 -1.23 13.92
N ALA A 429 4.57 -1.47 14.17
CA ALA A 429 3.78 -2.40 13.38
C ALA A 429 3.38 -1.79 12.03
N VAL A 430 3.58 -2.55 10.96
CA VAL A 430 3.23 -2.12 9.59
C VAL A 430 2.59 -3.28 8.80
N ASN A 431 1.46 -3.76 9.27
CA ASN A 431 0.74 -4.90 8.66
C ASN A 431 0.40 -4.69 7.18
N TYR A 432 0.20 -3.45 6.75
CA TYR A 432 0.02 -3.13 5.34
C TYR A 432 1.27 -3.40 4.47
N PHE A 433 2.47 -3.48 5.06
CA PHE A 433 3.66 -3.91 4.32
C PHE A 433 3.72 -5.43 4.15
N LEU A 434 3.18 -6.20 5.11
CA LEU A 434 2.95 -7.63 4.89
C LEU A 434 2.07 -7.85 3.66
N ILE A 435 0.96 -7.11 3.55
CA ILE A 435 0.05 -7.18 2.40
C ILE A 435 0.77 -6.79 1.11
N SER A 436 1.36 -5.59 1.08
CA SER A 436 2.00 -5.07 -0.13
C SER A 436 3.17 -5.96 -0.59
N GLY A 437 3.99 -6.48 0.34
CA GLY A 437 5.09 -7.38 0.04
C GLY A 437 4.63 -8.75 -0.47
N SER A 438 3.57 -9.30 0.14
CA SER A 438 2.97 -10.57 -0.27
C SER A 438 2.36 -10.48 -1.67
N PHE A 439 1.56 -9.45 -1.93
CA PHE A 439 0.93 -9.29 -3.25
C PHE A 439 1.93 -8.88 -4.33
N PHE A 440 3.00 -8.13 -4.00
CA PHE A 440 4.10 -7.88 -4.93
C PHE A 440 4.71 -9.20 -5.42
N TRP A 441 5.03 -10.10 -4.51
CA TRP A 441 5.57 -11.40 -4.88
C TRP A 441 4.55 -12.28 -5.62
N LEU A 442 3.30 -12.37 -5.13
CA LEU A 442 2.24 -13.16 -5.76
C LEU A 442 1.88 -12.69 -7.17
N SER A 443 2.08 -11.41 -7.49
CA SER A 443 1.88 -10.86 -8.84
C SER A 443 3.11 -10.98 -9.76
N ASN A 444 4.08 -11.83 -9.43
CA ASN A 444 5.36 -11.93 -10.14
C ASN A 444 6.12 -10.59 -10.21
N GLU A 445 6.08 -9.82 -9.14
CA GLU A 445 6.75 -8.52 -8.99
C GLU A 445 6.20 -7.43 -9.94
N GLU A 446 5.01 -7.66 -10.46
CA GLU A 446 4.38 -6.75 -11.42
C GLU A 446 3.82 -5.49 -10.75
N VAL A 447 3.19 -5.65 -9.60
CA VAL A 447 2.57 -4.58 -8.80
C VAL A 447 2.62 -4.94 -7.29
N PRO A 448 2.74 -3.97 -6.39
CA PRO A 448 2.91 -2.51 -6.59
C PRO A 448 4.12 -2.15 -7.44
N ILE A 449 4.05 -1.05 -8.19
CA ILE A 449 5.15 -0.64 -9.07
C ILE A 449 6.41 -0.36 -8.25
N ASP A 450 7.49 -1.05 -8.57
CA ASP A 450 8.80 -0.81 -7.94
C ASP A 450 9.40 0.50 -8.44
N VAL A 451 9.48 1.47 -7.55
CA VAL A 451 10.01 2.81 -7.81
C VAL A 451 11.31 3.06 -7.05
N ARG A 452 12.02 2.01 -6.66
CA ARG A 452 13.32 2.16 -5.99
C ARG A 452 14.31 2.92 -6.85
N ARG A 453 15.13 3.71 -6.19
CA ARG A 453 16.17 4.51 -6.79
C ARG A 453 17.54 4.11 -6.23
N PRO A 454 18.62 4.37 -6.97
CA PRO A 454 19.97 4.18 -6.45
C PRO A 454 20.13 4.91 -5.10
N THR A 455 20.73 4.24 -4.15
CA THR A 455 21.12 4.85 -2.88
C THR A 455 22.32 5.77 -3.08
N PRO A 456 22.40 6.91 -2.39
CA PRO A 456 23.59 7.74 -2.46
C PRO A 456 24.82 6.94 -2.00
N PRO A 457 25.99 7.10 -2.62
CA PRO A 457 27.21 6.42 -2.17
C PRO A 457 27.66 6.85 -0.78
N ASP A 458 27.24 8.03 -0.32
CA ASP A 458 27.53 8.62 1.00
C ASP A 458 26.26 8.65 1.89
N ASN A 459 25.65 7.51 2.12
CA ASN A 459 24.40 7.45 2.88
C ASN A 459 24.63 7.34 4.41
N GLU A 460 25.84 7.03 4.85
CA GLU A 460 26.15 6.81 6.25
C GLU A 460 27.21 7.79 6.74
N MET A 461 26.89 8.53 7.76
CA MET A 461 27.84 9.39 8.46
C MET A 461 28.42 8.62 9.65
N TYR A 462 29.62 8.10 9.49
CA TYR A 462 30.36 7.40 10.55
C TYR A 462 30.93 8.39 11.60
N VAL A 463 30.05 9.10 12.27
CA VAL A 463 30.41 9.98 13.38
C VAL A 463 29.77 9.44 14.63
N SER A 464 30.58 9.12 15.67
CA SER A 464 30.02 8.69 16.95
C SER A 464 29.14 9.80 17.53
N MET A 465 28.11 9.43 18.30
CA MET A 465 27.19 10.40 18.94
C MET A 465 27.95 11.45 19.77
N ASP A 466 29.06 11.07 20.39
CA ASP A 466 29.88 11.94 21.22
C ASP A 466 30.54 13.09 20.42
N TRP A 467 30.90 12.82 19.17
CA TRP A 467 31.49 13.79 18.26
C TRP A 467 30.48 14.59 17.45
N MET A 468 29.21 14.20 17.44
CA MET A 468 28.18 14.86 16.66
C MET A 468 27.99 16.33 17.07
N TYR A 469 28.02 16.62 18.37
CA TYR A 469 27.90 18.00 18.88
C TYR A 469 29.08 18.85 18.42
N PHE A 470 30.31 18.35 18.51
CA PHE A 470 31.50 19.02 18.03
C PHE A 470 31.38 19.37 16.54
N TRP A 471 31.04 18.40 15.71
CA TRP A 471 30.89 18.64 14.27
C TRP A 471 29.74 19.59 13.94
N LYS A 472 28.64 19.56 14.69
CA LYS A 472 27.57 20.57 14.56
C LYS A 472 28.12 21.98 14.79
N VAL A 473 28.86 22.22 15.87
CA VAL A 473 29.43 23.52 16.17
C VAL A 473 30.42 23.96 15.08
N VAL A 474 31.29 23.08 14.64
CA VAL A 474 32.26 23.38 13.59
C VAL A 474 31.58 23.74 12.26
N LEU A 475 30.65 22.93 11.82
CA LEU A 475 30.00 23.10 10.51
C LEU A 475 28.97 24.24 10.48
N MET A 476 28.22 24.43 11.56
CA MET A 476 27.17 25.46 11.63
C MET A 476 27.63 26.79 12.21
N GLY A 477 28.74 26.82 12.96
CA GLY A 477 29.26 28.01 13.61
C GLY A 477 30.63 28.44 13.07
N VAL A 478 31.64 27.59 13.24
CA VAL A 478 33.03 27.99 12.93
C VAL A 478 33.24 28.26 11.43
N TRP A 479 32.83 27.33 10.55
CA TRP A 479 32.99 27.51 9.12
C TRP A 479 32.23 28.72 8.54
N PRO A 480 30.92 28.89 8.81
CA PRO A 480 30.22 30.10 8.36
C PRO A 480 30.81 31.38 8.94
N GLY A 481 31.28 31.37 10.22
CA GLY A 481 31.95 32.49 10.84
C GLY A 481 33.24 32.88 10.14
N LEU A 482 34.11 31.92 9.81
CA LEU A 482 35.33 32.13 9.03
C LEU A 482 35.04 32.72 7.65
N LEU A 483 34.00 32.17 6.95
CA LEU A 483 33.62 32.70 5.63
C LEU A 483 33.07 34.13 5.73
N ALA A 484 32.31 34.47 6.77
CA ALA A 484 31.82 35.80 7.01
C ALA A 484 32.96 36.77 7.32
N CYS A 485 33.91 36.38 8.19
CA CYS A 485 35.11 37.16 8.45
C CYS A 485 35.94 37.40 7.19
N TRP A 486 36.11 36.38 6.36
CA TRP A 486 36.82 36.52 5.08
C TRP A 486 36.08 37.44 4.12
N ALA A 487 34.78 37.35 4.03
CA ALA A 487 33.97 38.25 3.20
C ALA A 487 34.09 39.71 3.66
N ILE A 488 34.03 39.96 4.97
CA ILE A 488 34.22 41.30 5.58
C ILE A 488 35.62 41.81 5.29
N PHE A 489 36.65 40.97 5.43
CA PHE A 489 38.04 41.36 5.12
C PHE A 489 38.20 41.77 3.66
N ILE A 490 37.66 41.00 2.72
CA ILE A 490 37.66 41.34 1.30
C ILE A 490 36.93 42.64 1.04
N TRP A 491 35.77 42.87 1.69
CA TRP A 491 34.98 44.06 1.56
C TRP A 491 35.70 45.32 2.07
N ILE A 492 36.33 45.26 3.24
CA ILE A 492 37.16 46.35 3.80
C ILE A 492 38.34 46.67 2.87
N ARG A 493 39.07 45.63 2.40
CA ARG A 493 40.20 45.80 1.47
C ARG A 493 39.80 46.44 0.14
N ARG A 494 38.59 46.17 -0.35
CA ARG A 494 38.06 46.79 -1.57
C ARG A 494 37.60 48.22 -1.36
N ARG A 495 37.14 48.60 -0.16
CA ARG A 495 36.74 49.97 0.16
C ARG A 495 37.94 50.92 0.38
N GLY A 496 39.11 50.39 0.70
CA GLY A 496 40.31 51.17 0.89
C GLY A 496 41.17 51.36 -0.39
N ARG A 497 40.62 50.96 -1.53
CA ARG A 497 41.13 51.29 -2.86
C ARG A 497 40.10 52.15 -3.61
#